data_4b1d31e1cb5578ef56c74d3e4ea82422
#
_entry.id   4b1d31e1cb5578ef56c74d3e4ea82422
#
_cell.length_a   1.000
_cell.length_b   1.000
_cell.length_c   1.000
_cell.angle_alpha   90.00
_cell.angle_beta   90.00
_cell.angle_gamma   90.00
#
_symmetry.space_group_name_H-M   'P 1'
#
loop_
_entity.id
_entity.type
_entity.pdbx_description
1 polymer ?
#
loop_
_entity_poly.entity_id
_entity_poly.type
_entity_poly.pdbx_seq_one_letter_code
_entity_poly.pdbx_strand_id
1 'polypeptide(L)'
;MKKKAGAIAVIAAIVFVLLAAGGAAVFMYLSSIDYKGVSYNGQLRVDGNRIVNERGDEIQLTGISTHGIQWYSDIYNETSIRELKNEFGINVFRVAMYVNPSDGGYVANRGLKDKVIELVEASIKLNIYVIIDWHILNDNNPQTYEAEALEFFGEMSEKYGDTPNVIYEICNEPNGQDITWNENVRPYAEKLVAKIREKAEKALIIVGTPNWSKGIEQVDPNPLNDKNVAYALHFYAGSENVTLRDEMDHFRSKNLALFVSECGGTDASGAGDLHEENLQKWIDYLNDKKISWVYWAFSNKDETSSIVTEKYKPGVADDETGLADYLTENGRLLKRMLEPKQ
;
A
#
# COMPACT_ATOMS: atom_id res chain seq x y z
N MET A 1 59.94 5.81 -36.64
CA MET A 1 59.41 5.21 -35.37
C MET A 1 58.53 6.18 -34.54
N LYS A 2 58.86 7.46 -34.35
CA LYS A 2 58.11 8.43 -33.55
C LYS A 2 56.64 8.70 -34.01
N LYS A 3 56.35 8.67 -35.34
CA LYS A 3 54.95 8.87 -35.83
C LYS A 3 54.02 7.71 -35.56
N LYS A 4 54.49 6.46 -35.46
CA LYS A 4 53.61 5.30 -35.11
C LYS A 4 53.30 5.25 -33.62
N ALA A 5 54.25 5.69 -32.77
CA ALA A 5 53.98 5.75 -31.32
C ALA A 5 52.90 6.79 -30.95
N GLY A 6 52.86 7.93 -31.64
CA GLY A 6 51.83 8.96 -31.43
C GLY A 6 50.44 8.49 -31.87
N ALA A 7 50.32 7.77 -32.98
CA ALA A 7 49.04 7.23 -33.44
C ALA A 7 48.45 6.16 -32.47
N ILE A 8 49.27 5.31 -31.91
CA ILE A 8 48.88 4.29 -30.94
C ILE A 8 48.38 4.96 -29.62
N ALA A 9 49.09 6.00 -29.18
CA ALA A 9 48.68 6.73 -27.96
C ALA A 9 47.33 7.44 -28.14
N VAL A 10 47.09 8.02 -29.33
CA VAL A 10 45.80 8.66 -29.65
C VAL A 10 44.68 7.64 -29.71
N ILE A 11 44.88 6.49 -30.34
CA ILE A 11 43.87 5.40 -30.39
C ILE A 11 43.57 4.87 -28.98
N ALA A 12 44.60 4.64 -28.16
CA ALA A 12 44.40 4.19 -26.78
C ALA A 12 43.63 5.20 -25.94
N ALA A 13 43.88 6.50 -26.10
CA ALA A 13 43.14 7.56 -25.44
C ALA A 13 41.63 7.59 -25.87
N ILE A 14 41.37 7.45 -27.17
CA ILE A 14 40.00 7.40 -27.70
C ILE A 14 39.26 6.17 -27.17
N VAL A 15 39.88 5.00 -27.16
CA VAL A 15 39.29 3.76 -26.62
C VAL A 15 39.00 3.91 -25.13
N PHE A 16 39.92 4.50 -24.36
CA PHE A 16 39.70 4.77 -22.93
C PHE A 16 38.52 5.73 -22.69
N VAL A 17 38.41 6.81 -23.47
CA VAL A 17 37.30 7.76 -23.38
C VAL A 17 35.96 7.08 -23.72
N LEU A 18 35.89 6.23 -24.74
CA LEU A 18 34.71 5.49 -25.14
C LEU A 18 34.30 4.47 -24.07
N LEU A 19 35.27 3.77 -23.45
CA LEU A 19 34.99 2.84 -22.35
C LEU A 19 34.52 3.59 -21.10
N ALA A 20 35.12 4.73 -20.76
CA ALA A 20 34.68 5.56 -19.63
C ALA A 20 33.29 6.15 -19.87
N ALA A 21 33.01 6.66 -21.08
CA ALA A 21 31.67 7.17 -21.43
C ALA A 21 30.63 6.06 -21.44
N GLY A 22 30.96 4.87 -21.98
CA GLY A 22 30.07 3.70 -21.92
C GLY A 22 29.82 3.24 -20.49
N GLY A 23 30.85 3.18 -19.65
CA GLY A 23 30.74 2.86 -18.23
C GLY A 23 29.86 3.86 -17.46
N ALA A 24 30.04 5.16 -17.70
CA ALA A 24 29.22 6.21 -17.11
C ALA A 24 27.76 6.12 -17.56
N ALA A 25 27.52 5.84 -18.85
CA ALA A 25 26.13 5.67 -19.35
C ALA A 25 25.44 4.44 -18.73
N VAL A 26 26.14 3.32 -18.61
CA VAL A 26 25.63 2.11 -17.94
C VAL A 26 25.38 2.40 -16.47
N PHE A 27 26.29 3.08 -15.78
CA PHE A 27 26.11 3.47 -14.38
C PHE A 27 24.90 4.38 -14.19
N MET A 28 24.75 5.42 -15.02
CA MET A 28 23.58 6.31 -14.99
C MET A 28 22.28 5.56 -15.27
N TYR A 29 22.28 4.63 -16.23
CA TYR A 29 21.11 3.78 -16.52
C TYR A 29 20.76 2.91 -15.31
N LEU A 30 21.73 2.20 -14.73
CA LEU A 30 21.49 1.34 -13.56
C LEU A 30 21.01 2.15 -12.34
N SER A 31 21.56 3.35 -12.11
CA SER A 31 21.15 4.23 -11.02
C SER A 31 19.78 4.89 -11.24
N SER A 32 19.27 4.92 -12.47
CA SER A 32 17.95 5.43 -12.79
C SER A 32 16.82 4.39 -12.61
N ILE A 33 17.16 3.11 -12.39
CA ILE A 33 16.16 2.05 -12.21
C ILE A 33 15.50 2.21 -10.83
N ASP A 34 14.20 2.43 -10.83
CA ASP A 34 13.39 2.39 -9.62
C ASP A 34 13.04 0.92 -9.27
N TYR A 35 13.94 0.25 -8.56
CA TYR A 35 13.78 -1.16 -8.15
C TYR A 35 12.55 -1.41 -7.26
N LYS A 36 11.95 -0.38 -6.68
CA LYS A 36 10.72 -0.47 -5.90
C LYS A 36 9.48 -0.22 -6.75
N GLY A 37 9.63 0.40 -7.90
CA GLY A 37 8.53 0.83 -8.75
C GLY A 37 7.89 -0.30 -9.56
N VAL A 38 6.68 -0.04 -10.05
CA VAL A 38 5.90 -0.97 -10.87
C VAL A 38 6.59 -1.29 -12.20
N SER A 39 7.24 -0.31 -12.82
CA SER A 39 7.98 -0.51 -14.08
C SER A 39 9.09 -1.57 -13.98
N TYR A 40 9.63 -1.78 -12.77
CA TYR A 40 10.60 -2.83 -12.51
C TYR A 40 9.95 -4.14 -12.06
N ASN A 41 8.91 -4.08 -11.23
CA ASN A 41 8.32 -5.25 -10.60
C ASN A 41 7.14 -5.86 -11.39
N GLY A 42 6.42 -5.07 -12.20
CA GLY A 42 5.31 -5.54 -13.00
C GLY A 42 4.11 -5.98 -12.16
N GLN A 43 3.37 -6.94 -12.69
CA GLN A 43 2.18 -7.50 -12.05
C GLN A 43 2.53 -8.32 -10.80
N LEU A 44 1.87 -8.01 -9.69
CA LEU A 44 2.02 -8.78 -8.46
C LEU A 44 1.14 -10.03 -8.45
N ARG A 45 1.65 -11.07 -7.81
CA ARG A 45 0.87 -12.27 -7.55
C ARG A 45 1.22 -12.90 -6.20
N VAL A 46 0.30 -13.69 -5.70
CA VAL A 46 0.53 -14.57 -4.56
C VAL A 46 1.24 -15.85 -5.02
N ASP A 47 2.27 -16.24 -4.29
CA ASP A 47 2.99 -17.50 -4.43
C ASP A 47 3.12 -18.15 -3.06
N GLY A 48 2.17 -18.98 -2.73
CA GLY A 48 2.07 -19.54 -1.40
C GLY A 48 1.68 -18.49 -0.36
N ASN A 49 2.53 -18.28 0.63
CA ASN A 49 2.33 -17.25 1.65
C ASN A 49 3.08 -15.94 1.37
N ARG A 50 3.59 -15.77 0.13
CA ARG A 50 4.40 -14.62 -0.30
C ARG A 50 3.68 -13.81 -1.37
N ILE A 51 3.98 -12.52 -1.42
CA ILE A 51 3.68 -11.67 -2.57
C ILE A 51 4.95 -11.60 -3.41
N VAL A 52 4.84 -11.89 -4.69
CA VAL A 52 5.97 -11.90 -5.62
C VAL A 52 5.67 -10.99 -6.82
N ASN A 53 6.74 -10.48 -7.42
CA ASN A 53 6.66 -9.68 -8.64
C ASN A 53 6.47 -10.56 -9.89
N GLU A 54 6.37 -9.95 -11.05
CA GLU A 54 6.17 -10.65 -12.32
C GLU A 54 7.26 -11.68 -12.63
N ARG A 55 8.48 -11.47 -12.14
CA ARG A 55 9.62 -12.40 -12.30
C ARG A 55 9.64 -13.53 -11.29
N GLY A 56 8.78 -13.48 -10.27
CA GLY A 56 8.74 -14.45 -9.16
C GLY A 56 9.64 -14.09 -7.98
N ASP A 57 10.27 -12.91 -7.99
CA ASP A 57 11.03 -12.44 -6.83
C ASP A 57 10.08 -11.97 -5.74
N GLU A 58 10.34 -12.35 -4.49
CA GLU A 58 9.55 -11.89 -3.35
C GLU A 58 9.70 -10.37 -3.16
N ILE A 59 8.58 -9.68 -3.06
CA ILE A 59 8.52 -8.23 -2.87
C ILE A 59 7.78 -7.88 -1.60
N GLN A 60 8.25 -6.86 -0.88
CA GLN A 60 7.54 -6.22 0.20
C GLN A 60 7.06 -4.83 -0.25
N LEU A 61 5.76 -4.58 -0.14
CA LEU A 61 5.20 -3.26 -0.30
C LEU A 61 5.20 -2.54 1.06
N THR A 62 5.67 -1.31 1.07
CA THR A 62 5.62 -0.42 2.23
C THR A 62 5.00 0.90 1.82
N GLY A 63 3.97 1.31 2.53
CA GLY A 63 3.18 2.44 2.10
C GLY A 63 2.48 3.22 3.19
N ILE A 64 1.68 4.17 2.74
CA ILE A 64 0.90 5.05 3.58
C ILE A 64 -0.53 5.10 3.02
N SER A 65 -1.53 5.04 3.93
CA SER A 65 -2.94 5.19 3.62
C SER A 65 -3.36 6.65 3.73
N THR A 66 -4.27 7.10 2.86
CA THR A 66 -5.09 8.26 3.20
C THR A 66 -5.89 7.96 4.47
N HIS A 67 -6.34 8.98 5.16
CA HIS A 67 -7.58 8.92 5.94
C HIS A 67 -8.77 8.95 4.98
N GLY A 68 -10.01 8.99 5.47
CA GLY A 68 -11.18 9.09 4.58
C GLY A 68 -11.07 10.21 3.56
N ILE A 69 -11.08 9.86 2.27
CA ILE A 69 -10.87 10.81 1.18
C ILE A 69 -11.96 11.89 1.10
N GLN A 70 -13.13 11.64 1.68
CA GLN A 70 -14.23 12.61 1.74
C GLN A 70 -13.98 13.76 2.72
N TRP A 71 -13.10 13.56 3.72
CA TRP A 71 -12.86 14.56 4.76
C TRP A 71 -11.63 15.43 4.52
N TYR A 72 -10.60 14.85 3.89
CA TYR A 72 -9.31 15.51 3.69
C TYR A 72 -8.90 15.57 2.22
N SER A 73 -9.90 15.68 1.32
CA SER A 73 -9.68 15.65 -0.14
C SER A 73 -8.68 16.70 -0.64
N ASP A 74 -8.57 17.82 0.08
CA ASP A 74 -7.71 18.96 -0.31
C ASP A 74 -6.22 18.63 -0.28
N ILE A 75 -5.82 17.67 0.57
CA ILE A 75 -4.42 17.28 0.68
C ILE A 75 -4.07 16.06 -0.18
N TYR A 76 -5.03 15.41 -0.83
CA TYR A 76 -4.82 14.21 -1.63
C TYR A 76 -4.76 14.55 -3.13
N ASN A 77 -3.59 14.53 -3.72
CA ASN A 77 -3.36 14.76 -5.16
C ASN A 77 -1.99 14.20 -5.58
N GLU A 78 -1.66 14.32 -6.87
CA GLU A 78 -0.37 13.86 -7.40
C GLU A 78 0.83 14.48 -6.67
N THR A 79 0.75 15.76 -6.31
CA THR A 79 1.86 16.45 -5.63
C THR A 79 2.13 15.83 -4.26
N SER A 80 1.10 15.64 -3.45
CA SER A 80 1.26 15.04 -2.12
C SER A 80 1.75 13.59 -2.18
N ILE A 81 1.28 12.79 -3.14
CA ILE A 81 1.78 11.40 -3.31
C ILE A 81 3.26 11.42 -3.71
N ARG A 82 3.68 12.36 -4.56
CA ARG A 82 5.09 12.54 -4.94
C ARG A 82 5.95 12.93 -3.73
N GLU A 83 5.47 13.86 -2.90
CA GLU A 83 6.14 14.28 -1.67
C GLU A 83 6.28 13.11 -0.69
N LEU A 84 5.22 12.30 -0.51
CA LEU A 84 5.27 11.08 0.30
C LEU A 84 6.27 10.06 -0.26
N LYS A 85 6.27 9.83 -1.57
CA LYS A 85 7.23 8.93 -2.21
C LYS A 85 8.67 9.39 -1.98
N ASN A 86 8.92 10.68 -2.13
CA ASN A 86 10.27 11.24 -1.97
C ASN A 86 10.73 11.21 -0.51
N GLU A 87 9.85 11.54 0.42
CA GLU A 87 10.18 11.66 1.85
C GLU A 87 10.31 10.30 2.54
N PHE A 88 9.40 9.37 2.24
CA PHE A 88 9.29 8.09 2.93
C PHE A 88 9.75 6.89 2.09
N GLY A 89 10.01 7.08 0.79
CA GLY A 89 10.41 6.00 -0.10
C GLY A 89 9.36 4.91 -0.27
N ILE A 90 8.06 5.26 -0.14
CA ILE A 90 6.94 4.33 -0.31
C ILE A 90 6.88 3.78 -1.74
N ASN A 91 6.38 2.57 -1.88
CA ASN A 91 6.10 1.93 -3.18
C ASN A 91 4.64 1.52 -3.36
N VAL A 92 3.80 1.77 -2.36
CA VAL A 92 2.35 1.61 -2.44
C VAL A 92 1.64 2.78 -1.72
N PHE A 93 0.50 3.20 -2.27
CA PHE A 93 -0.37 4.20 -1.67
C PHE A 93 -1.78 3.61 -1.53
N ARG A 94 -2.41 3.71 -0.36
CA ARG A 94 -3.75 3.19 -0.10
C ARG A 94 -4.77 4.32 -0.09
N VAL A 95 -5.85 4.15 -0.83
CA VAL A 95 -6.93 5.13 -0.99
C VAL A 95 -8.15 4.64 -0.21
N ALA A 96 -8.32 5.15 1.01
CA ALA A 96 -9.42 4.77 1.91
C ALA A 96 -10.70 5.52 1.55
N MET A 97 -11.57 4.88 0.75
CA MET A 97 -12.88 5.41 0.40
C MET A 97 -13.95 4.85 1.34
N TYR A 98 -14.37 5.64 2.32
CA TYR A 98 -15.45 5.26 3.22
C TYR A 98 -16.75 5.01 2.45
N VAL A 99 -17.53 4.06 2.94
CA VAL A 99 -18.72 3.55 2.25
C VAL A 99 -20.00 4.10 2.87
N ASN A 100 -20.04 4.13 4.21
CA ASN A 100 -21.25 4.46 4.99
C ASN A 100 -21.80 5.85 4.65
N PRO A 101 -23.09 5.97 4.32
CA PRO A 101 -23.70 7.26 4.02
C PRO A 101 -23.69 8.24 5.21
N SER A 102 -23.70 7.76 6.45
CA SER A 102 -23.62 8.62 7.64
C SER A 102 -22.25 9.28 7.81
N ASP A 103 -21.21 8.70 7.20
CA ASP A 103 -19.84 9.21 7.20
C ASP A 103 -19.55 10.09 5.96
N GLY A 104 -20.57 10.40 5.16
CA GLY A 104 -20.41 11.06 3.88
C GLY A 104 -19.74 10.17 2.82
N GLY A 105 -19.75 8.86 3.03
CA GLY A 105 -19.10 7.87 2.20
C GLY A 105 -19.78 7.64 0.84
N TYR A 106 -19.23 6.72 0.08
CA TYR A 106 -19.56 6.48 -1.34
C TYR A 106 -21.05 6.27 -1.61
N VAL A 107 -21.80 5.59 -0.71
CA VAL A 107 -23.25 5.34 -0.92
C VAL A 107 -24.04 6.64 -0.97
N ALA A 108 -23.66 7.65 -0.17
CA ALA A 108 -24.26 8.99 -0.20
C ALA A 108 -23.59 9.92 -1.22
N ASN A 109 -22.31 9.70 -1.54
CA ASN A 109 -21.51 10.57 -2.40
C ASN A 109 -20.78 9.76 -3.47
N ARG A 110 -21.47 9.47 -4.56
CA ARG A 110 -20.92 8.73 -5.71
C ARG A 110 -19.74 9.44 -6.39
N GLY A 111 -19.60 10.77 -6.19
CA GLY A 111 -18.48 11.56 -6.70
C GLY A 111 -17.12 11.18 -6.09
N LEU A 112 -17.08 10.46 -4.97
CA LEU A 112 -15.82 9.95 -4.40
C LEU A 112 -15.09 9.02 -5.36
N LYS A 113 -15.79 8.35 -6.27
CA LYS A 113 -15.19 7.56 -7.35
C LYS A 113 -14.22 8.39 -8.20
N ASP A 114 -14.56 9.63 -8.52
CA ASP A 114 -13.69 10.50 -9.32
C ASP A 114 -12.40 10.85 -8.56
N LYS A 115 -12.49 11.02 -7.23
CA LYS A 115 -11.29 11.21 -6.40
C LYS A 115 -10.44 9.93 -6.33
N VAL A 116 -11.05 8.75 -6.23
CA VAL A 116 -10.31 7.48 -6.33
C VAL A 116 -9.57 7.39 -7.66
N ILE A 117 -10.24 7.69 -8.76
CA ILE A 117 -9.64 7.68 -10.12
C ILE A 117 -8.46 8.67 -10.19
N GLU A 118 -8.61 9.90 -9.69
CA GLU A 118 -7.53 10.90 -9.63
C GLU A 118 -6.29 10.33 -8.93
N LEU A 119 -6.46 9.70 -7.76
CA LEU A 119 -5.35 9.18 -6.96
C LEU A 119 -4.72 7.92 -7.57
N VAL A 120 -5.52 7.09 -8.23
CA VAL A 120 -5.02 5.92 -8.99
C VAL A 120 -4.16 6.39 -10.17
N GLU A 121 -4.64 7.32 -10.99
CA GLU A 121 -3.89 7.87 -12.13
C GLU A 121 -2.59 8.57 -11.67
N ALA A 122 -2.64 9.30 -10.56
CA ALA A 122 -1.45 9.90 -9.94
C ALA A 122 -0.42 8.83 -9.53
N SER A 123 -0.86 7.76 -8.91
CA SER A 123 0.01 6.64 -8.47
C SER A 123 0.64 5.92 -9.67
N ILE A 124 -0.14 5.68 -10.74
CA ILE A 124 0.36 5.12 -12.01
C ILE A 124 1.47 5.99 -12.58
N LYS A 125 1.22 7.29 -12.69
CA LYS A 125 2.21 8.27 -13.20
C LYS A 125 3.48 8.32 -12.34
N LEU A 126 3.34 8.14 -11.04
CA LEU A 126 4.45 8.12 -10.10
C LEU A 126 5.15 6.75 -9.98
N ASN A 127 4.74 5.76 -10.77
CA ASN A 127 5.35 4.43 -10.80
C ASN A 127 5.32 3.71 -9.45
N ILE A 128 4.19 3.81 -8.70
CA ILE A 128 3.94 3.10 -7.45
C ILE A 128 2.66 2.26 -7.55
N TYR A 129 2.53 1.26 -6.69
CA TYR A 129 1.29 0.52 -6.54
C TYR A 129 0.25 1.36 -5.82
N VAL A 130 -1.03 1.04 -6.05
CA VAL A 130 -2.15 1.72 -5.41
C VAL A 130 -3.19 0.71 -4.96
N ILE A 131 -3.63 0.82 -3.72
CA ILE A 131 -4.72 0.02 -3.17
C ILE A 131 -6.00 0.85 -3.24
N ILE A 132 -7.01 0.35 -3.96
CA ILE A 132 -8.36 0.89 -3.95
C ILE A 132 -9.11 0.17 -2.82
N ASP A 133 -9.37 0.89 -1.73
CA ASP A 133 -9.97 0.34 -0.53
C ASP A 133 -11.44 0.74 -0.39
N TRP A 134 -12.30 -0.28 -0.37
CA TRP A 134 -13.70 -0.19 0.03
C TRP A 134 -13.77 -0.16 1.55
N HIS A 135 -13.69 1.05 2.11
CA HIS A 135 -13.43 1.28 3.52
C HIS A 135 -14.68 1.16 4.37
N ILE A 136 -15.12 -0.07 4.61
CA ILE A 136 -16.19 -0.35 5.59
C ILE A 136 -15.64 -0.28 7.01
N LEU A 137 -16.38 0.30 7.93
CA LEU A 137 -16.07 0.38 9.35
C LEU A 137 -17.36 0.33 10.18
N ASN A 138 -18.12 1.44 10.22
CA ASN A 138 -19.43 1.50 10.89
C ASN A 138 -20.53 0.72 10.16
N ASP A 139 -20.25 0.25 8.94
CA ASP A 139 -21.10 -0.64 8.16
C ASP A 139 -21.16 -2.05 8.74
N ASN A 140 -20.15 -2.43 9.49
CA ASN A 140 -19.95 -3.72 10.14
C ASN A 140 -19.91 -4.90 9.15
N ASN A 141 -21.05 -5.22 8.52
CA ASN A 141 -21.19 -6.34 7.59
C ASN A 141 -20.90 -5.90 6.16
N PRO A 142 -19.91 -6.50 5.47
CA PRO A 142 -19.57 -6.15 4.09
C PRO A 142 -20.74 -6.36 3.11
N GLN A 143 -21.69 -7.23 3.44
CA GLN A 143 -22.90 -7.47 2.63
C GLN A 143 -23.90 -6.31 2.66
N THR A 144 -23.76 -5.33 3.58
CA THR A 144 -24.70 -4.21 3.72
C THR A 144 -24.82 -3.41 2.43
N TYR A 145 -23.69 -3.14 1.75
CA TYR A 145 -23.63 -2.42 0.48
C TYR A 145 -22.97 -3.25 -0.62
N GLU A 146 -23.29 -4.56 -0.66
CA GLU A 146 -22.73 -5.50 -1.64
C GLU A 146 -23.03 -5.12 -3.08
N ALA A 147 -24.25 -4.63 -3.35
CA ALA A 147 -24.65 -4.24 -4.69
C ALA A 147 -23.82 -3.03 -5.20
N GLU A 148 -23.60 -2.05 -4.35
CA GLU A 148 -22.78 -0.88 -4.64
C GLU A 148 -21.31 -1.24 -4.79
N ALA A 149 -20.82 -2.19 -4.00
CA ALA A 149 -19.45 -2.70 -4.12
C ALA A 149 -19.25 -3.43 -5.46
N LEU A 150 -20.19 -4.28 -5.86
CA LEU A 150 -20.16 -4.97 -7.17
C LEU A 150 -20.18 -3.99 -8.34
N GLU A 151 -20.99 -2.92 -8.27
CA GLU A 151 -21.01 -1.85 -9.26
C GLU A 151 -19.66 -1.14 -9.32
N PHE A 152 -19.16 -0.64 -8.17
CA PHE A 152 -17.92 0.10 -8.06
C PHE A 152 -16.71 -0.68 -8.55
N PHE A 153 -16.50 -1.90 -8.04
CA PHE A 153 -15.37 -2.73 -8.46
C PHE A 153 -15.51 -3.24 -9.88
N GLY A 154 -16.75 -3.42 -10.38
CA GLY A 154 -16.98 -3.69 -11.79
C GLY A 154 -16.46 -2.57 -12.69
N GLU A 155 -16.76 -1.31 -12.37
CA GLU A 155 -16.26 -0.15 -13.11
C GLU A 155 -14.73 0.04 -12.95
N MET A 156 -14.19 -0.14 -11.73
CA MET A 156 -12.76 0.00 -11.49
C MET A 156 -11.96 -1.09 -12.21
N SER A 157 -12.43 -2.35 -12.21
CA SER A 157 -11.78 -3.44 -12.92
C SER A 157 -11.91 -3.31 -14.43
N GLU A 158 -13.01 -2.76 -14.96
CA GLU A 158 -13.14 -2.43 -16.39
C GLU A 158 -12.11 -1.38 -16.80
N LYS A 159 -11.90 -0.35 -15.95
CA LYS A 159 -10.96 0.75 -16.25
C LYS A 159 -9.50 0.34 -16.11
N TYR A 160 -9.17 -0.48 -15.11
CA TYR A 160 -7.78 -0.74 -14.69
C TYR A 160 -7.37 -2.22 -14.77
N GLY A 161 -8.15 -3.07 -15.43
CA GLY A 161 -7.90 -4.52 -15.43
C GLY A 161 -6.52 -4.96 -15.88
N ASP A 162 -5.93 -4.26 -16.84
CA ASP A 162 -4.59 -4.52 -17.39
C ASP A 162 -3.48 -3.67 -16.73
N THR A 163 -3.81 -2.93 -15.65
CA THR A 163 -2.88 -2.00 -15.01
C THR A 163 -2.21 -2.65 -13.80
N PRO A 164 -0.93 -3.01 -13.88
CA PRO A 164 -0.25 -3.77 -12.82
C PRO A 164 -0.10 -3.00 -11.49
N ASN A 165 -0.31 -1.68 -11.52
CA ASN A 165 -0.26 -0.82 -10.33
C ASN A 165 -1.40 -1.09 -9.35
N VAL A 166 -2.57 -1.56 -9.84
CA VAL A 166 -3.82 -1.54 -9.07
C VAL A 166 -4.02 -2.82 -8.27
N ILE A 167 -4.25 -2.65 -6.99
CA ILE A 167 -4.61 -3.69 -6.01
C ILE A 167 -6.01 -3.35 -5.50
N TYR A 168 -6.87 -4.33 -5.39
CA TYR A 168 -8.25 -4.14 -4.92
C TYR A 168 -8.39 -4.66 -3.49
N GLU A 169 -8.71 -3.79 -2.53
CA GLU A 169 -9.08 -4.16 -1.17
C GLU A 169 -10.60 -4.08 -1.04
N ILE A 170 -11.24 -5.24 -1.01
CA ILE A 170 -12.68 -5.32 -1.23
C ILE A 170 -13.52 -5.10 0.03
N CYS A 171 -12.91 -5.11 1.19
CA CYS A 171 -13.53 -4.70 2.47
C CYS A 171 -12.42 -4.43 3.50
N ASN A 172 -12.44 -3.23 4.11
CA ASN A 172 -11.44 -2.81 5.08
C ASN A 172 -11.51 -3.62 6.39
N GLU A 173 -12.57 -3.44 7.16
CA GLU A 173 -12.69 -3.98 8.52
C GLU A 173 -14.08 -4.56 8.81
N PRO A 174 -14.41 -5.74 8.31
CA PRO A 174 -15.60 -6.45 8.74
C PRO A 174 -15.59 -6.64 10.27
N ASN A 175 -16.65 -6.21 10.95
CA ASN A 175 -16.70 -6.20 12.41
C ASN A 175 -18.10 -6.44 12.95
N GLY A 176 -18.22 -6.63 14.28
CA GLY A 176 -19.47 -6.97 14.94
C GLY A 176 -19.48 -8.41 15.45
N GLN A 177 -20.20 -8.68 16.54
CA GLN A 177 -20.18 -9.98 17.21
C GLN A 177 -20.72 -11.13 16.33
N ASP A 178 -21.66 -10.82 15.43
CA ASP A 178 -22.30 -11.79 14.55
C ASP A 178 -21.64 -11.85 13.14
N ILE A 179 -20.56 -11.09 12.92
CA ILE A 179 -19.87 -11.08 11.62
C ILE A 179 -18.75 -12.10 11.62
N THR A 180 -18.94 -13.14 10.80
CA THR A 180 -18.00 -14.25 10.68
C THR A 180 -17.49 -14.39 9.26
N TRP A 181 -16.38 -15.11 9.13
CA TRP A 181 -15.82 -15.43 7.82
C TRP A 181 -16.80 -16.21 6.94
N ASN A 182 -17.34 -17.31 7.45
CA ASN A 182 -18.15 -18.22 6.64
C ASN A 182 -19.50 -17.66 6.25
N GLU A 183 -20.16 -16.89 7.14
CA GLU A 183 -21.53 -16.43 6.92
C GLU A 183 -21.60 -15.08 6.19
N ASN A 184 -20.60 -14.23 6.38
CA ASN A 184 -20.66 -12.85 5.89
C ASN A 184 -19.53 -12.51 4.93
N VAL A 185 -18.26 -12.64 5.37
CA VAL A 185 -17.12 -12.11 4.60
C VAL A 185 -16.81 -12.98 3.39
N ARG A 186 -16.74 -14.29 3.56
CA ARG A 186 -16.41 -15.22 2.47
C ARG A 186 -17.44 -15.19 1.33
N PRO A 187 -18.77 -15.28 1.58
CA PRO A 187 -19.77 -15.20 0.51
C PRO A 187 -19.77 -13.86 -0.23
N TYR A 188 -19.53 -12.76 0.46
CA TYR A 188 -19.31 -11.45 -0.12
C TYR A 188 -18.05 -11.45 -1.00
N ALA A 189 -16.93 -11.89 -0.46
CA ALA A 189 -15.64 -11.90 -1.15
C ALA A 189 -15.67 -12.77 -2.41
N GLU A 190 -16.31 -13.93 -2.39
CA GLU A 190 -16.47 -14.79 -3.58
C GLU A 190 -17.14 -14.06 -4.74
N LYS A 191 -18.20 -13.27 -4.46
CA LYS A 191 -18.90 -12.49 -5.48
C LYS A 191 -18.04 -11.35 -6.02
N LEU A 192 -17.37 -10.60 -5.12
CA LEU A 192 -16.52 -9.48 -5.52
C LEU A 192 -15.29 -9.94 -6.30
N VAL A 193 -14.64 -11.01 -5.84
CA VAL A 193 -13.49 -11.61 -6.56
C VAL A 193 -13.95 -12.04 -7.95
N ALA A 194 -15.05 -12.77 -8.07
CA ALA A 194 -15.58 -13.19 -9.36
C ALA A 194 -15.85 -11.98 -10.27
N LYS A 195 -16.44 -10.90 -9.72
CA LYS A 195 -16.73 -9.68 -10.47
C LYS A 195 -15.47 -8.99 -10.97
N ILE A 196 -14.46 -8.82 -10.11
CA ILE A 196 -13.19 -8.22 -10.49
C ILE A 196 -12.47 -9.07 -11.55
N ARG A 197 -12.50 -10.41 -11.41
CA ARG A 197 -11.84 -11.34 -12.36
C ARG A 197 -12.41 -11.30 -13.77
N GLU A 198 -13.63 -10.81 -13.98
CA GLU A 198 -14.19 -10.60 -15.32
C GLU A 198 -13.31 -9.69 -16.19
N LYS A 199 -12.59 -8.75 -15.59
CA LYS A 199 -11.81 -7.71 -16.28
C LYS A 199 -10.35 -7.60 -15.81
N ALA A 200 -10.07 -7.93 -14.57
CA ALA A 200 -8.78 -7.86 -13.93
C ALA A 200 -8.30 -9.27 -13.49
N GLU A 201 -8.10 -10.15 -14.45
CA GLU A 201 -7.79 -11.57 -14.21
C GLU A 201 -6.57 -11.76 -13.29
N LYS A 202 -5.56 -10.92 -13.44
CA LYS A 202 -4.25 -11.05 -12.75
C LYS A 202 -4.09 -10.12 -11.53
N ALA A 203 -5.06 -9.27 -11.25
CA ALA A 203 -4.92 -8.31 -10.16
C ALA A 203 -4.78 -8.99 -8.80
N LEU A 204 -3.91 -8.45 -7.94
CA LEU A 204 -3.88 -8.83 -6.54
C LEU A 204 -5.12 -8.26 -5.84
N ILE A 205 -5.82 -9.12 -5.08
CA ILE A 205 -6.99 -8.73 -4.30
C ILE A 205 -6.66 -8.92 -2.82
N ILE A 206 -7.01 -7.94 -1.99
CA ILE A 206 -6.91 -8.00 -0.53
C ILE A 206 -8.33 -8.14 0.01
N VAL A 207 -8.50 -9.06 0.96
CA VAL A 207 -9.79 -9.32 1.60
C VAL A 207 -9.65 -9.08 3.10
N GLY A 208 -10.41 -8.12 3.62
CA GLY A 208 -10.54 -7.90 5.07
C GLY A 208 -11.06 -9.15 5.78
N THR A 209 -10.59 -9.36 6.99
CA THR A 209 -11.01 -10.51 7.80
C THR A 209 -11.95 -10.05 8.93
N PRO A 210 -12.75 -10.93 9.56
CA PRO A 210 -13.60 -10.54 10.68
C PRO A 210 -12.83 -9.88 11.84
N ASN A 211 -13.52 -9.33 12.79
CA ASN A 211 -12.95 -8.73 14.00
C ASN A 211 -11.95 -7.59 13.68
N TRP A 212 -12.39 -6.62 12.87
CA TRP A 212 -11.56 -5.48 12.42
C TRP A 212 -10.25 -5.93 11.74
N SER A 213 -10.38 -6.83 10.79
CA SER A 213 -9.26 -7.44 10.04
C SER A 213 -8.19 -8.07 10.94
N LYS A 214 -8.62 -8.69 12.07
CA LYS A 214 -7.75 -9.47 12.96
C LYS A 214 -8.12 -10.96 13.03
N GLY A 215 -9.29 -11.36 12.50
CA GLY A 215 -9.83 -12.72 12.59
C GLY A 215 -9.29 -13.67 11.52
N ILE A 216 -7.97 -13.70 11.31
CA ILE A 216 -7.34 -14.57 10.31
C ILE A 216 -7.50 -16.05 10.63
N GLU A 217 -7.67 -16.41 11.90
CA GLU A 217 -7.91 -17.80 12.36
C GLU A 217 -9.22 -18.38 11.83
N GLN A 218 -10.19 -17.51 11.48
CA GLN A 218 -11.47 -17.96 10.90
C GLN A 218 -11.32 -18.31 9.40
N VAL A 219 -10.32 -17.75 8.74
CA VAL A 219 -10.06 -17.96 7.30
C VAL A 219 -9.39 -19.31 7.04
N ASP A 220 -8.39 -19.69 7.85
CA ASP A 220 -7.56 -20.88 7.65
C ASP A 220 -8.35 -22.17 7.35
N PRO A 221 -9.44 -22.49 8.06
CA PRO A 221 -10.19 -23.70 7.78
C PRO A 221 -10.92 -23.70 6.42
N ASN A 222 -11.18 -22.52 5.86
CA ASN A 222 -12.02 -22.37 4.67
C ASN A 222 -11.66 -21.13 3.83
N PRO A 223 -10.43 -21.05 3.29
CA PRO A 223 -10.00 -19.90 2.49
C PRO A 223 -10.75 -19.82 1.16
N LEU A 224 -10.58 -18.69 0.46
CA LEU A 224 -11.07 -18.54 -0.90
C LEU A 224 -10.33 -19.48 -1.88
N ASN A 225 -11.02 -19.89 -2.92
CA ASN A 225 -10.41 -20.74 -3.95
C ASN A 225 -9.51 -19.97 -4.93
N ASP A 226 -9.67 -18.64 -5.03
CA ASP A 226 -8.81 -17.80 -5.86
C ASP A 226 -7.38 -17.78 -5.30
N LYS A 227 -6.39 -17.92 -6.18
CA LYS A 227 -4.99 -18.07 -5.79
C LYS A 227 -4.25 -16.73 -5.70
N ASN A 228 -4.83 -15.65 -6.23
CA ASN A 228 -4.21 -14.33 -6.20
C ASN A 228 -4.91 -13.38 -5.21
N VAL A 229 -5.19 -13.92 -4.04
CA VAL A 229 -5.79 -13.22 -2.91
C VAL A 229 -4.83 -13.22 -1.73
N ALA A 230 -4.66 -12.06 -1.10
CA ALA A 230 -4.05 -11.90 0.22
C ALA A 230 -5.13 -11.53 1.23
N TYR A 231 -4.93 -11.93 2.48
CA TYR A 231 -5.86 -11.63 3.56
C TYR A 231 -5.34 -10.46 4.40
N ALA A 232 -6.21 -9.49 4.66
CA ALA A 232 -5.85 -8.34 5.46
C ALA A 232 -5.66 -8.72 6.93
N LEU A 233 -4.65 -8.13 7.53
CA LEU A 233 -4.50 -8.07 8.97
C LEU A 233 -4.21 -6.64 9.37
N HIS A 234 -4.94 -6.11 10.36
CA HIS A 234 -4.75 -4.78 10.90
C HIS A 234 -4.26 -4.83 12.35
N PHE A 235 -3.36 -3.93 12.70
CA PHE A 235 -2.91 -3.77 14.08
C PHE A 235 -2.57 -2.33 14.42
N TYR A 236 -2.67 -2.01 15.70
CA TYR A 236 -2.20 -0.75 16.26
C TYR A 236 -1.30 -1.02 17.45
N ALA A 237 -0.11 -0.43 17.47
CA ALA A 237 0.94 -0.76 18.42
C ALA A 237 0.55 -0.52 19.89
N GLY A 238 -0.43 0.35 20.14
CA GLY A 238 -0.99 0.63 21.46
C GLY A 238 -2.04 -0.37 21.94
N SER A 239 -2.61 -1.18 21.05
CA SER A 239 -3.73 -2.08 21.36
C SER A 239 -3.40 -3.55 21.28
N GLU A 240 -2.34 -3.93 20.55
CA GLU A 240 -2.06 -5.33 20.21
C GLU A 240 -0.93 -5.93 21.05
N ASN A 241 -1.08 -7.20 21.35
CA ASN A 241 -0.09 -7.99 22.07
C ASN A 241 0.73 -8.90 21.13
N VAL A 242 1.71 -9.59 21.70
CA VAL A 242 2.62 -10.48 20.93
C VAL A 242 1.95 -11.73 20.34
N THR A 243 0.78 -12.15 20.84
CA THR A 243 0.10 -13.38 20.37
C THR A 243 -0.36 -13.25 18.91
N LEU A 244 -0.70 -12.06 18.44
CA LEU A 244 -1.11 -11.83 17.07
C LEU A 244 0.01 -12.19 16.06
N ARG A 245 1.28 -12.04 16.43
CA ARG A 245 2.41 -12.46 15.56
C ARG A 245 2.52 -13.97 15.45
N ASP A 246 2.23 -14.70 16.53
CA ASP A 246 2.20 -16.17 16.51
C ASP A 246 1.04 -16.67 15.64
N GLU A 247 -0.11 -15.99 15.68
CA GLU A 247 -1.25 -16.27 14.81
C GLU A 247 -0.91 -16.01 13.33
N MET A 248 -0.19 -14.93 13.03
CA MET A 248 0.30 -14.62 11.67
C MET A 248 1.27 -15.71 11.17
N ASP A 249 2.21 -16.16 11.99
CA ASP A 249 3.15 -17.24 11.63
C ASP A 249 2.39 -18.55 11.40
N HIS A 250 1.40 -18.88 12.25
CA HIS A 250 0.54 -20.04 12.04
C HIS A 250 -0.23 -19.94 10.72
N PHE A 251 -0.90 -18.82 10.45
CA PHE A 251 -1.65 -18.59 9.22
C PHE A 251 -0.77 -18.74 7.97
N ARG A 252 0.40 -18.14 7.98
CA ARG A 252 1.36 -18.25 6.87
C ARG A 252 1.90 -19.67 6.70
N SER A 253 1.99 -20.47 7.77
CA SER A 253 2.37 -21.89 7.70
C SER A 253 1.37 -22.74 6.91
N LYS A 254 0.12 -22.25 6.74
CA LYS A 254 -0.92 -22.86 5.90
C LYS A 254 -0.82 -22.46 4.43
N ASN A 255 0.26 -21.77 4.06
CA ASN A 255 0.49 -21.29 2.70
C ASN A 255 -0.52 -20.23 2.24
N LEU A 256 -0.97 -19.38 3.18
CA LEU A 256 -1.88 -18.27 2.96
C LEU A 256 -1.12 -16.93 3.06
N ALA A 257 -1.32 -16.05 2.10
CA ALA A 257 -0.65 -14.76 2.05
C ALA A 257 -1.37 -13.72 2.93
N LEU A 258 -0.57 -12.98 3.72
CA LEU A 258 -1.03 -11.84 4.51
C LEU A 258 -0.61 -10.52 3.85
N PHE A 259 -1.44 -9.51 4.04
CA PHE A 259 -1.13 -8.12 3.79
C PHE A 259 -1.59 -7.28 4.98
N VAL A 260 -0.69 -6.57 5.62
CA VAL A 260 -1.05 -5.59 6.66
C VAL A 260 -1.45 -4.30 5.96
N SER A 261 -2.70 -4.24 5.47
CA SER A 261 -3.19 -3.10 4.70
C SER A 261 -3.48 -1.85 5.54
N GLU A 262 -3.47 -2.02 6.88
CA GLU A 262 -3.53 -0.90 7.82
C GLU A 262 -2.80 -1.23 9.12
N CYS A 263 -1.93 -0.31 9.57
CA CYS A 263 -1.31 -0.38 10.89
C CYS A 263 -0.94 1.01 11.39
N GLY A 264 -0.79 1.17 12.71
CA GLY A 264 -0.43 2.46 13.30
C GLY A 264 0.37 2.36 14.59
N GLY A 265 1.00 3.48 14.96
CA GLY A 265 1.78 3.61 16.19
C GLY A 265 0.98 3.94 17.44
N THR A 266 -0.30 4.29 17.29
CA THR A 266 -1.24 4.64 18.37
C THR A 266 -2.04 3.42 18.84
N ASP A 267 -3.06 3.62 19.64
CA ASP A 267 -4.16 2.67 19.78
C ASP A 267 -5.12 2.73 18.55
N ALA A 268 -6.08 1.81 18.50
CA ALA A 268 -7.02 1.70 17.39
C ALA A 268 -8.00 2.88 17.25
N SER A 269 -8.04 3.81 18.20
CA SER A 269 -8.84 5.04 18.06
C SER A 269 -8.16 6.10 17.19
N GLY A 270 -6.88 5.93 16.90
CA GLY A 270 -6.03 6.92 16.23
C GLY A 270 -5.55 8.05 17.15
N ALA A 271 -6.02 8.09 18.39
CA ALA A 271 -5.66 9.05 19.42
C ALA A 271 -4.72 8.42 20.47
N GLY A 272 -4.42 9.16 21.53
CA GLY A 272 -3.57 8.68 22.62
C GLY A 272 -2.08 8.78 22.33
N ASP A 273 -1.29 7.98 23.05
CA ASP A 273 0.17 8.03 22.99
C ASP A 273 0.71 7.26 21.78
N LEU A 274 1.93 7.61 21.35
CA LEU A 274 2.71 6.82 20.40
C LEU A 274 3.46 5.70 21.12
N HIS A 275 3.31 4.49 20.64
CA HIS A 275 3.94 3.29 21.20
C HIS A 275 5.17 2.88 20.36
N GLU A 276 6.19 3.77 20.33
CA GLU A 276 7.38 3.64 19.47
C GLU A 276 8.08 2.27 19.60
N GLU A 277 8.37 1.82 20.81
CA GLU A 277 9.07 0.55 21.04
C GLU A 277 8.27 -0.66 20.51
N ASN A 278 6.96 -0.67 20.71
CA ASN A 278 6.11 -1.76 20.22
C ASN A 278 5.94 -1.69 18.69
N LEU A 279 5.77 -0.49 18.13
CA LEU A 279 5.74 -0.28 16.68
C LEU A 279 7.04 -0.79 16.04
N GLN A 280 8.21 -0.48 16.61
CA GLN A 280 9.48 -0.94 16.09
C GLN A 280 9.54 -2.48 16.04
N LYS A 281 9.08 -3.18 17.10
CA LYS A 281 9.01 -4.65 17.13
C LYS A 281 8.09 -5.22 16.05
N TRP A 282 7.00 -4.51 15.75
CA TRP A 282 6.09 -4.88 14.67
C TRP A 282 6.74 -4.70 13.30
N ILE A 283 7.31 -3.54 13.03
CA ILE A 283 7.95 -3.25 11.74
C ILE A 283 9.15 -4.18 11.50
N ASP A 284 9.95 -4.47 12.53
CA ASP A 284 11.04 -5.44 12.42
C ASP A 284 10.54 -6.83 12.06
N TYR A 285 9.47 -7.29 12.68
CA TYR A 285 8.84 -8.56 12.37
C TYR A 285 8.31 -8.61 10.93
N LEU A 286 7.59 -7.56 10.49
CA LEU A 286 7.05 -7.49 9.13
C LEU A 286 8.17 -7.48 8.08
N ASN A 287 9.26 -6.75 8.34
CA ASN A 287 10.41 -6.66 7.44
C ASN A 287 11.18 -7.98 7.38
N ASP A 288 11.39 -8.67 8.52
CA ASP A 288 12.01 -10.00 8.57
C ASP A 288 11.23 -11.03 7.74
N LYS A 289 9.93 -11.00 7.83
CA LYS A 289 9.01 -11.91 7.13
C LYS A 289 8.62 -11.44 5.72
N LYS A 290 9.07 -10.25 5.30
CA LYS A 290 8.68 -9.58 4.05
C LYS A 290 7.17 -9.46 3.86
N ILE A 291 6.43 -9.25 4.94
CA ILE A 291 4.99 -8.99 4.90
C ILE A 291 4.78 -7.53 4.51
N SER A 292 4.03 -7.29 3.45
CA SER A 292 3.69 -5.94 3.00
C SER A 292 2.83 -5.22 4.04
N TRP A 293 3.06 -3.89 4.21
CA TRP A 293 2.32 -3.11 5.19
C TRP A 293 2.09 -1.67 4.75
N VAL A 294 1.00 -1.08 5.23
CA VAL A 294 0.58 0.30 4.97
C VAL A 294 0.25 1.00 6.28
N TYR A 295 0.80 2.20 6.46
CA TYR A 295 0.68 2.97 7.70
C TYR A 295 -0.54 3.89 7.68
N TRP A 296 -1.28 3.96 8.78
CA TRP A 296 -2.40 4.85 9.02
C TRP A 296 -1.95 6.06 9.84
N ALA A 297 -2.09 7.36 9.41
CA ALA A 297 -2.58 7.74 8.10
C ALA A 297 -1.98 9.08 7.65
N PHE A 298 -1.92 9.26 6.35
CA PHE A 298 -1.68 10.56 5.76
C PHE A 298 -2.95 11.40 5.90
N SER A 299 -2.97 12.24 6.88
CA SER A 299 -3.99 13.27 7.12
C SER A 299 -3.39 14.42 7.89
N ASN A 300 -4.05 15.58 7.84
CA ASN A 300 -3.76 16.75 8.66
C ASN A 300 -4.83 17.00 9.74
N LYS A 301 -5.52 15.93 10.14
CA LYS A 301 -6.44 15.92 11.28
C LYS A 301 -5.67 16.19 12.56
N ASP A 302 -6.25 16.95 13.48
CA ASP A 302 -5.72 17.10 14.84
C ASP A 302 -5.91 15.80 15.63
N GLU A 303 -5.03 14.83 15.35
CA GLU A 303 -5.05 13.49 15.92
C GLU A 303 -3.64 12.88 15.88
N THR A 304 -3.30 12.07 16.87
CA THR A 304 -1.96 11.48 16.99
C THR A 304 -1.58 10.57 15.81
N SER A 305 -2.57 9.89 15.20
CA SER A 305 -2.34 9.03 14.03
C SER A 305 -1.96 9.81 12.76
N SER A 306 -2.24 11.11 12.69
CA SER A 306 -1.89 11.96 11.55
C SER A 306 -0.38 12.09 11.38
N ILE A 307 0.14 11.93 10.16
CA ILE A 307 1.59 12.05 9.91
C ILE A 307 2.00 13.46 9.50
N VAL A 308 1.06 14.34 9.13
CA VAL A 308 1.33 15.74 8.83
C VAL A 308 0.46 16.67 9.69
N THR A 309 0.98 17.87 9.95
CA THR A 309 0.30 18.88 10.75
C THR A 309 -0.84 19.53 9.96
N GLU A 310 -1.78 20.20 10.65
CA GLU A 310 -2.86 20.99 10.04
C GLU A 310 -2.38 22.06 9.04
N LYS A 311 -1.11 22.48 9.15
CA LYS A 311 -0.52 23.48 8.27
C LYS A 311 -0.10 22.93 6.91
N TYR A 312 -0.02 21.61 6.77
CA TYR A 312 0.40 20.99 5.52
C TYR A 312 -0.62 21.26 4.39
N LYS A 313 -0.09 21.66 3.25
CA LYS A 313 -0.81 21.74 1.96
C LYS A 313 0.10 21.24 0.85
N PRO A 314 -0.39 20.46 -0.11
CA PRO A 314 0.44 19.97 -1.22
C PRO A 314 1.04 21.14 -2.04
N GLY A 315 2.33 21.06 -2.32
CA GLY A 315 3.04 22.05 -3.13
C GLY A 315 3.34 23.38 -2.43
N VAL A 316 3.09 23.49 -1.11
CA VAL A 316 3.54 24.64 -0.29
C VAL A 316 5.00 24.46 0.14
N ALA A 317 5.53 23.26 0.00
CA ALA A 317 6.96 23.04 0.04
C ALA A 317 7.58 23.81 -1.14
N ASP A 318 8.05 25.03 -0.89
CA ASP A 318 8.93 25.74 -1.81
C ASP A 318 10.30 25.04 -1.83
N ASP A 319 11.24 25.51 -2.66
CA ASP A 319 12.56 24.89 -2.78
C ASP A 319 13.36 24.84 -1.45
N GLU A 320 12.87 25.49 -0.39
CA GLU A 320 13.51 25.63 0.92
C GLU A 320 12.80 24.79 2.01
N THR A 321 11.49 24.53 1.87
CA THR A 321 10.69 23.74 2.84
C THR A 321 10.15 22.46 2.19
N GLY A 322 10.48 21.29 2.74
CA GLY A 322 9.97 20.00 2.28
C GLY A 322 8.80 19.49 3.11
N LEU A 323 8.21 18.36 2.73
CA LEU A 323 7.22 17.65 3.55
C LEU A 323 7.72 17.41 4.98
N ALA A 324 9.03 17.23 5.16
CA ALA A 324 9.68 17.02 6.45
C ALA A 324 9.35 18.09 7.50
N ASP A 325 9.17 19.35 7.08
CA ASP A 325 8.90 20.48 7.99
C ASP A 325 7.46 20.46 8.55
N TYR A 326 6.59 19.71 7.88
CA TYR A 326 5.19 19.57 8.28
C TYR A 326 4.88 18.25 8.98
N LEU A 327 5.87 17.38 9.21
CA LEU A 327 5.65 16.12 9.90
C LEU A 327 5.26 16.33 11.36
N THR A 328 4.25 15.58 11.80
CA THR A 328 3.94 15.41 13.22
C THR A 328 5.03 14.57 13.91
N GLU A 329 4.90 14.33 15.20
CA GLU A 329 5.73 13.37 15.91
C GLU A 329 5.58 11.96 15.31
N ASN A 330 4.34 11.56 15.00
CA ASN A 330 4.04 10.30 14.34
C ASN A 330 4.66 10.21 12.92
N GLY A 331 4.60 11.29 12.14
CA GLY A 331 5.26 11.34 10.83
C GLY A 331 6.77 11.17 10.90
N ARG A 332 7.41 11.82 11.89
CA ARG A 332 8.84 11.64 12.15
C ARG A 332 9.19 10.23 12.64
N LEU A 333 8.31 9.63 13.44
CA LEU A 333 8.46 8.25 13.88
C LEU A 333 8.39 7.31 12.67
N LEU A 334 7.37 7.43 11.83
CA LEU A 334 7.25 6.62 10.60
C LEU A 334 8.48 6.76 9.70
N LYS A 335 9.01 7.97 9.53
CA LYS A 335 10.22 8.19 8.74
C LYS A 335 11.40 7.36 9.28
N ARG A 336 11.65 7.39 10.60
CA ARG A 336 12.69 6.55 11.22
C ARG A 336 12.46 5.05 10.99
N MET A 337 11.19 4.59 10.99
CA MET A 337 10.87 3.17 10.77
C MET A 337 11.15 2.71 9.32
N LEU A 338 11.09 3.64 8.36
CA LEU A 338 11.32 3.35 6.94
C LEU A 338 12.77 3.53 6.50
N GLU A 339 13.61 4.18 7.32
CA GLU A 339 15.04 4.30 7.05
C GLU A 339 15.73 2.94 7.12
N PRO A 340 16.65 2.64 6.16
CA PRO A 340 17.43 1.40 6.24
C PRO A 340 18.23 1.36 7.55
N LYS A 341 18.12 0.26 8.30
CA LYS A 341 19.00 0.05 9.45
C LYS A 341 20.45 -0.05 8.95
N GLN A 342 21.33 0.80 9.50
CA GLN A 342 22.76 0.82 9.18
C GLN A 342 23.46 -0.45 9.67
#